data_7c535022c8e0e27c65ae1d88db719bef
#
_entry.id   7c535022c8e0e27c65ae1d88db719bef
#
_cell.length_a   1.000
_cell.length_b   1.000
_cell.length_c   1.000
_cell.angle_alpha   90.00
_cell.angle_beta   90.00
_cell.angle_gamma   90.00
#
_symmetry.space_group_name_H-M   'P 1'
#
loop_
_entity.id
_entity.type
_entity.pdbx_description
1 polymer ?
#
loop_
_entity_poly.entity_id
_entity_poly.type
_entity_poly.pdbx_seq_one_letter_code
_entity_poly.pdbx_strand_id
1 'polypeptide(L)'
;SVTFASLLVVTTGGLSIANSQSAAINDALGVAGSEINRSEDEKYQYFKSGYTADEYAKLQKDYLDVCEQIEGEGLVLLKNENNALPLADSEKVSCFLTGSVSFNYATSGSSGADTKGYTDFKTALENAELSVNEELWNFYRGKMEEGYGRYKQGTLYVINEVPYDEYEDDVISTIHEYSTAIVNIARDSGEGADLTASSR
;
A
#
# COMPACT_ATOMS: atom_id res chain seq x y z
N SER A 1 -50.68 32.58 3.40
CA SER A 1 -51.21 31.59 2.46
C SER A 1 -50.42 30.28 2.63
N VAL A 2 -51.08 29.14 2.41
CA VAL A 2 -50.50 27.81 2.60
C VAL A 2 -49.26 27.61 1.72
N THR A 3 -49.26 28.14 0.51
CA THR A 3 -48.14 28.09 -0.42
C THR A 3 -46.89 28.79 0.08
N PHE A 4 -46.98 29.90 0.75
CA PHE A 4 -45.83 30.59 1.33
C PHE A 4 -45.23 29.81 2.50
N ALA A 5 -46.08 29.25 3.37
CA ALA A 5 -45.62 28.43 4.49
C ALA A 5 -44.93 27.15 4.01
N SER A 6 -45.47 26.50 2.98
CA SER A 6 -44.84 25.32 2.39
C SER A 6 -43.49 25.64 1.76
N LEU A 7 -43.37 26.76 1.05
CA LEU A 7 -42.09 27.20 0.46
C LEU A 7 -41.05 27.51 1.56
N LEU A 8 -41.45 28.12 2.62
CA LEU A 8 -40.57 28.44 3.77
C LEU A 8 -40.03 27.16 4.42
N VAL A 9 -40.87 26.15 4.63
CA VAL A 9 -40.47 24.86 5.22
C VAL A 9 -39.49 24.13 4.32
N VAL A 10 -39.73 24.10 3.01
CA VAL A 10 -38.85 23.45 2.05
C VAL A 10 -37.50 24.16 1.97
N THR A 11 -37.48 25.49 1.95
CA THR A 11 -36.22 26.23 1.84
C THR A 11 -35.41 26.15 3.14
N THR A 12 -36.03 26.28 4.31
CA THR A 12 -35.33 26.17 5.59
C THR A 12 -34.84 24.73 5.84
N GLY A 13 -35.63 23.72 5.49
CA GLY A 13 -35.21 22.32 5.55
C GLY A 13 -34.04 22.02 4.62
N GLY A 14 -34.11 22.50 3.37
CA GLY A 14 -33.04 22.35 2.41
C GLY A 14 -31.73 23.04 2.83
N LEU A 15 -31.81 24.26 3.37
CA LEU A 15 -30.67 24.99 3.91
C LEU A 15 -30.06 24.28 5.13
N SER A 16 -30.88 23.73 6.01
CA SER A 16 -30.41 22.99 7.18
C SER A 16 -29.63 21.73 6.77
N ILE A 17 -30.14 21.00 5.78
CA ILE A 17 -29.45 19.82 5.24
C ILE A 17 -28.14 20.23 4.52
N ALA A 18 -28.17 21.26 3.70
CA ALA A 18 -26.97 21.75 3.02
C ALA A 18 -25.89 22.21 4.04
N ASN A 19 -26.28 22.89 5.10
CA ASN A 19 -25.35 23.28 6.15
C ASN A 19 -24.77 22.09 6.93
N SER A 20 -25.59 21.09 7.22
CA SER A 20 -25.11 19.89 7.92
C SER A 20 -24.15 19.05 7.07
N GLN A 21 -24.23 19.17 5.75
CA GLN A 21 -23.37 18.47 4.79
C GLN A 21 -22.34 19.39 4.12
N SER A 22 -22.15 20.60 4.64
CA SER A 22 -21.30 21.64 4.01
C SER A 22 -19.87 21.17 3.77
N ALA A 23 -19.29 20.39 4.69
CA ALA A 23 -17.95 19.85 4.53
C ALA A 23 -17.85 18.92 3.31
N ALA A 24 -18.78 17.98 3.17
CA ALA A 24 -18.82 17.05 2.05
C ALA A 24 -19.13 17.76 0.72
N ILE A 25 -20.00 18.76 0.73
CA ILE A 25 -20.33 19.56 -0.46
C ILE A 25 -19.12 20.39 -0.90
N ASN A 26 -18.43 21.03 0.03
CA ASN A 26 -17.25 21.82 -0.26
C ASN A 26 -16.10 20.96 -0.80
N ASP A 27 -15.91 19.78 -0.22
CA ASP A 27 -14.93 18.81 -0.71
C ASP A 27 -15.25 18.36 -2.14
N ALA A 28 -16.49 17.99 -2.40
CA ALA A 28 -16.95 17.57 -3.73
C ALA A 28 -16.85 18.67 -4.81
N LEU A 29 -17.00 19.94 -4.40
CA LEU A 29 -16.88 21.10 -5.27
C LEU A 29 -15.44 21.63 -5.37
N GLY A 30 -14.49 21.07 -4.65
CA GLY A 30 -13.11 21.54 -4.58
C GLY A 30 -12.98 22.92 -3.94
N VAL A 31 -13.95 23.33 -3.13
CA VAL A 31 -13.91 24.60 -2.40
C VAL A 31 -13.23 24.36 -1.05
N ALA A 32 -12.03 24.87 -0.88
CA ALA A 32 -11.35 24.81 0.39
C ALA A 32 -12.20 25.50 1.49
N GLY A 33 -12.66 24.70 2.47
CA GLY A 33 -13.61 25.13 3.49
C GLY A 33 -13.03 26.05 4.57
N SER A 34 -11.77 26.47 4.45
CA SER A 34 -11.13 27.37 5.42
C SER A 34 -10.42 28.51 4.71
N GLU A 35 -10.85 29.72 4.99
CA GLU A 35 -10.08 30.92 4.69
C GLU A 35 -9.03 31.09 5.77
N ILE A 36 -7.75 30.93 5.41
CA ILE A 36 -6.65 31.18 6.34
C ILE A 36 -6.40 32.70 6.32
N ASN A 37 -6.99 33.41 7.26
CA ASN A 37 -6.66 34.80 7.52
C ASN A 37 -5.28 34.85 8.18
N ARG A 38 -4.26 35.20 7.41
CA ARG A 38 -2.92 35.46 7.93
C ARG A 38 -2.82 36.93 8.33
N SER A 39 -2.37 37.19 9.55
CA SER A 39 -1.96 38.56 9.94
C SER A 39 -0.61 38.84 9.25
N GLU A 40 -0.41 40.13 8.84
CA GLU A 40 0.85 40.56 8.23
C GLU A 40 2.06 40.38 9.17
N ASP A 41 1.82 40.18 10.47
CA ASP A 41 2.82 39.95 11.51
C ASP A 41 3.21 38.51 11.73
N GLU A 42 2.60 37.53 11.04
CA GLU A 42 2.96 36.13 11.17
C GLU A 42 4.30 35.84 10.52
N LYS A 43 5.34 35.68 11.33
CA LYS A 43 6.70 35.33 10.92
C LYS A 43 6.86 33.89 10.50
N TYR A 44 5.83 33.04 10.63
CA TYR A 44 5.90 31.62 10.38
C TYR A 44 5.07 31.25 9.16
N GLN A 45 5.76 30.88 8.07
CA GLN A 45 5.15 30.25 6.92
C GLN A 45 5.29 28.73 7.08
N TYR A 46 4.25 28.08 7.59
CA TYR A 46 4.22 26.63 7.74
C TYR A 46 4.02 25.92 6.39
N PHE A 47 3.58 26.64 5.38
CA PHE A 47 3.37 26.09 4.04
C PHE A 47 4.11 26.94 3.01
N LYS A 48 4.96 26.29 2.24
CA LYS A 48 5.49 26.84 1.00
C LYS A 48 4.49 26.53 -0.11
N SER A 49 3.83 27.54 -0.66
CA SER A 49 3.01 27.38 -1.86
C SER A 49 3.91 27.43 -3.09
N GLY A 50 3.85 26.38 -3.90
CA GLY A 50 4.61 26.28 -5.15
C GLY A 50 6.06 25.80 -4.92
N TYR A 51 6.27 24.51 -5.19
CA TYR A 51 7.58 23.92 -5.35
C TYR A 51 7.97 23.95 -6.83
N THR A 52 9.22 24.25 -7.14
CA THR A 52 9.79 23.94 -8.45
C THR A 52 9.89 22.43 -8.63
N ALA A 53 10.03 21.95 -9.86
CA ALA A 53 10.19 20.52 -10.12
C ALA A 53 11.40 19.93 -9.36
N ASP A 54 12.51 20.68 -9.29
CA ASP A 54 13.74 20.24 -8.60
C ASP A 54 13.55 20.17 -7.07
N GLU A 55 12.85 21.15 -6.50
CA GLU A 55 12.55 21.15 -5.06
C GLU A 55 11.59 20.00 -4.70
N TYR A 56 10.64 19.69 -5.59
CA TYR A 56 9.74 18.57 -5.39
C TYR A 56 10.48 17.23 -5.49
N ALA A 57 11.34 17.06 -6.49
CA ALA A 57 12.17 15.87 -6.63
C ALA A 57 13.10 15.67 -5.42
N LYS A 58 13.68 16.76 -4.89
CA LYS A 58 14.49 16.70 -3.67
C LYS A 58 13.64 16.28 -2.47
N LEU A 59 12.45 16.85 -2.30
CA LEU A 59 11.53 16.49 -1.21
C LEU A 59 11.14 15.01 -1.27
N GLN A 60 10.87 14.49 -2.48
CA GLN A 60 10.58 13.08 -2.66
C GLN A 60 11.75 12.19 -2.27
N LYS A 61 12.97 12.57 -2.64
CA LYS A 61 14.18 11.83 -2.24
C LYS A 61 14.35 11.85 -0.72
N ASP A 62 14.29 13.03 -0.10
CA ASP A 62 14.43 13.19 1.35
C ASP A 62 13.37 12.36 2.11
N TYR A 63 12.15 12.29 1.56
CA TYR A 63 11.07 11.45 2.10
C TYR A 63 11.40 9.96 2.02
N LEU A 64 11.90 9.48 0.88
CA LEU A 64 12.27 8.07 0.70
C LEU A 64 13.43 7.68 1.61
N ASP A 65 14.44 8.56 1.76
CA ASP A 65 15.57 8.34 2.68
C ASP A 65 15.08 8.19 4.14
N VAL A 66 14.07 8.97 4.54
CA VAL A 66 13.46 8.85 5.88
C VAL A 66 12.64 7.55 6.00
N CYS A 67 11.92 7.13 4.97
CA CYS A 67 11.19 5.86 4.97
C CYS A 67 12.15 4.68 5.12
N GLU A 68 13.27 4.68 4.41
CA GLU A 68 14.32 3.65 4.52
C GLU A 68 14.90 3.60 5.94
N GLN A 69 15.17 4.76 6.53
CA GLN A 69 15.65 4.83 7.91
C GLN A 69 14.63 4.25 8.90
N ILE A 70 13.35 4.65 8.79
CA ILE A 70 12.27 4.15 9.65
C ILE A 70 12.14 2.64 9.53
N GLU A 71 12.18 2.10 8.31
CA GLU A 71 12.10 0.66 8.06
C GLU A 71 13.29 -0.07 8.68
N GLY A 72 14.51 0.44 8.46
CA GLY A 72 15.72 -0.15 9.03
C GLY A 72 15.73 -0.16 10.55
N GLU A 73 15.20 0.87 11.20
CA GLU A 73 15.06 0.94 12.66
C GLU A 73 13.89 0.11 13.19
N GLY A 74 12.85 -0.10 12.36
CA GLY A 74 11.65 -0.87 12.72
C GLY A 74 11.78 -2.37 12.52
N LEU A 75 12.72 -2.84 11.72
CA LEU A 75 12.93 -4.26 11.47
C LEU A 75 13.41 -4.99 12.74
N VAL A 76 12.77 -6.12 13.02
CA VAL A 76 13.12 -6.96 14.16
C VAL A 76 13.51 -8.35 13.69
N LEU A 77 14.77 -8.72 13.93
CA LEU A 77 15.26 -10.06 13.65
C LEU A 77 14.85 -10.99 14.81
N LEU A 78 13.80 -11.78 14.60
CA LEU A 78 13.27 -12.67 15.64
C LEU A 78 14.14 -13.92 15.86
N LYS A 79 14.83 -14.39 14.81
CA LYS A 79 15.63 -15.60 14.86
C LYS A 79 16.71 -15.56 13.78
N ASN A 80 17.93 -15.91 14.13
CA ASN A 80 19.06 -16.09 13.22
C ASN A 80 19.96 -17.23 13.70
N GLU A 81 19.59 -18.45 13.33
CA GLU A 81 20.38 -19.63 13.69
C GLU A 81 21.45 -19.91 12.66
N ASN A 82 22.60 -20.36 13.11
CA ASN A 82 23.75 -20.69 12.25
C ASN A 82 24.24 -19.54 11.35
N ASN A 83 23.99 -18.30 11.73
CA ASN A 83 24.31 -17.11 10.94
C ASN A 83 23.68 -17.15 9.52
N ALA A 84 22.41 -17.56 9.43
CA ALA A 84 21.69 -17.61 8.17
C ALA A 84 21.53 -16.23 7.52
N LEU A 85 21.58 -15.16 8.32
CA LEU A 85 21.56 -13.77 7.87
C LEU A 85 22.82 -13.03 8.40
N PRO A 86 23.33 -12.05 7.64
CA PRO A 86 22.89 -11.64 6.29
C PRO A 86 23.15 -12.74 5.25
N LEU A 87 22.38 -12.72 4.14
CA LEU A 87 22.66 -13.59 3.01
C LEU A 87 23.99 -13.18 2.35
N ALA A 88 24.67 -14.16 1.75
CA ALA A 88 25.87 -13.88 0.99
C ALA A 88 25.53 -13.18 -0.34
N ASP A 89 26.49 -12.37 -0.85
CA ASP A 89 26.38 -11.78 -2.19
C ASP A 89 26.19 -12.90 -3.22
N SER A 90 25.33 -12.66 -4.20
CA SER A 90 24.97 -13.61 -5.25
C SER A 90 24.25 -14.88 -4.75
N GLU A 91 23.74 -14.86 -3.51
CA GLU A 91 22.92 -15.98 -3.01
C GLU A 91 21.72 -16.22 -3.93
N LYS A 92 21.44 -17.50 -4.16
CA LYS A 92 20.28 -17.92 -4.95
C LYS A 92 19.05 -18.09 -4.07
N VAL A 93 17.98 -17.32 -4.36
CA VAL A 93 16.78 -17.29 -3.55
C VAL A 93 15.53 -17.69 -4.33
N SER A 94 14.70 -18.53 -3.73
CA SER A 94 13.33 -18.81 -4.18
C SER A 94 12.33 -18.04 -3.32
N CYS A 95 11.52 -17.20 -3.95
CA CYS A 95 10.52 -16.38 -3.28
C CYS A 95 9.16 -17.06 -3.33
N PHE A 96 8.62 -17.42 -2.17
CA PHE A 96 7.37 -18.16 -2.03
C PHE A 96 6.22 -17.26 -1.63
N LEU A 97 5.03 -17.71 -2.00
CA LEU A 97 3.72 -17.12 -1.79
C LEU A 97 3.45 -15.90 -2.67
N THR A 98 2.17 -15.65 -2.90
CA THR A 98 1.70 -14.56 -3.77
C THR A 98 2.11 -13.18 -3.26
N GLY A 99 2.34 -13.04 -1.96
CA GLY A 99 2.88 -11.82 -1.35
C GLY A 99 4.26 -11.41 -1.89
N SER A 100 5.03 -12.35 -2.45
CA SER A 100 6.32 -12.02 -3.07
C SER A 100 6.18 -11.24 -4.37
N VAL A 101 5.22 -11.61 -5.22
CA VAL A 101 4.96 -10.97 -6.52
C VAL A 101 3.94 -9.85 -6.45
N SER A 102 3.14 -9.82 -5.38
CA SER A 102 2.17 -8.76 -5.06
C SER A 102 2.43 -8.20 -3.68
N PHE A 103 3.57 -7.53 -3.54
CA PHE A 103 3.96 -6.94 -2.28
C PHE A 103 2.95 -5.89 -1.82
N ASN A 104 2.56 -5.94 -0.55
CA ASN A 104 1.56 -5.03 -0.02
C ASN A 104 2.19 -3.75 0.53
N TYR A 105 2.37 -2.74 -0.32
CA TYR A 105 2.92 -1.44 0.06
C TYR A 105 1.94 -0.54 0.80
N ALA A 106 0.64 -0.81 0.68
CA ALA A 106 -0.41 -0.01 1.30
C ALA A 106 -1.67 -0.83 1.49
N THR A 107 -2.40 -0.53 2.55
CA THR A 107 -3.71 -1.15 2.83
C THR A 107 -4.86 -0.38 2.16
N SER A 108 -6.09 -0.72 2.51
CA SER A 108 -7.30 -0.03 2.05
C SER A 108 -7.58 1.24 2.88
N GLY A 109 -8.49 2.08 2.39
CA GLY A 109 -8.95 3.26 3.09
C GLY A 109 -7.94 4.41 3.09
N SER A 110 -7.82 5.10 4.19
CA SER A 110 -6.96 6.29 4.36
C SER A 110 -5.45 5.99 4.28
N SER A 111 -5.06 4.72 4.40
CA SER A 111 -3.68 4.27 4.22
C SER A 111 -3.35 3.86 2.78
N GLY A 112 -4.26 4.08 1.84
CA GLY A 112 -4.01 3.90 0.41
C GLY A 112 -2.88 4.83 -0.05
N ALA A 113 -1.88 4.28 -0.75
CA ALA A 113 -0.78 5.03 -1.32
C ALA A 113 -0.69 4.81 -2.82
N ASP A 114 -0.20 5.83 -3.54
CA ASP A 114 0.21 5.66 -4.93
C ASP A 114 1.56 4.92 -4.94
N THR A 115 1.51 3.67 -5.36
CA THR A 115 2.70 2.81 -5.43
C THR A 115 3.46 2.95 -6.75
N LYS A 116 3.03 3.88 -7.59
CA LYS A 116 3.69 4.13 -8.87
C LYS A 116 5.12 4.63 -8.66
N GLY A 117 6.06 3.86 -9.18
CA GLY A 117 7.49 4.16 -9.04
C GLY A 117 8.14 3.56 -7.79
N TYR A 118 7.42 2.77 -7.01
CA TYR A 118 8.05 1.95 -5.97
C TYR A 118 8.84 0.81 -6.60
N THR A 119 9.96 0.48 -5.97
CA THR A 119 10.75 -0.69 -6.34
C THR A 119 10.00 -1.95 -5.95
N ASP A 120 9.75 -2.87 -6.88
CA ASP A 120 9.15 -4.15 -6.55
C ASP A 120 10.15 -5.06 -5.80
N PHE A 121 9.59 -6.08 -5.14
CA PHE A 121 10.38 -6.93 -4.26
C PHE A 121 11.50 -7.69 -4.99
N LYS A 122 11.25 -8.18 -6.21
CA LYS A 122 12.27 -8.85 -7.03
C LYS A 122 13.41 -7.89 -7.37
N THR A 123 13.07 -6.71 -7.89
CA THR A 123 14.04 -5.68 -8.22
C THR A 123 14.86 -5.26 -6.98
N ALA A 124 14.24 -5.21 -5.80
CA ALA A 124 14.96 -4.92 -4.56
C ALA A 124 15.98 -6.01 -4.20
N LEU A 125 15.61 -7.29 -4.37
CA LEU A 125 16.53 -8.42 -4.15
C LEU A 125 17.68 -8.43 -5.16
N GLU A 126 17.39 -8.16 -6.43
CA GLU A 126 18.41 -8.07 -7.49
C GLU A 126 19.37 -6.89 -7.27
N ASN A 127 18.86 -5.76 -6.81
CA ASN A 127 19.68 -4.61 -6.41
C ASN A 127 20.59 -4.93 -5.20
N ALA A 128 20.17 -5.87 -4.35
CA ALA A 128 20.98 -6.42 -3.28
C ALA A 128 21.89 -7.59 -3.74
N GLU A 129 22.12 -7.72 -5.05
CA GLU A 129 22.98 -8.73 -5.68
C GLU A 129 22.52 -10.19 -5.46
N LEU A 130 21.24 -10.41 -5.10
CA LEU A 130 20.67 -11.74 -4.97
C LEU A 130 20.13 -12.26 -6.30
N SER A 131 20.18 -13.57 -6.51
CA SER A 131 19.70 -14.25 -7.72
C SER A 131 18.33 -14.89 -7.49
N VAL A 132 17.28 -14.32 -8.05
CA VAL A 132 15.90 -14.76 -7.84
C VAL A 132 15.52 -15.92 -8.78
N ASN A 133 14.79 -16.91 -8.29
CA ASN A 133 14.22 -18.00 -9.08
C ASN A 133 13.12 -17.45 -10.01
N GLU A 134 13.47 -17.27 -11.28
CA GLU A 134 12.60 -16.70 -12.32
C GLU A 134 11.38 -17.59 -12.61
N GLU A 135 11.55 -18.91 -12.65
CA GLU A 135 10.47 -19.85 -12.96
C GLU A 135 9.39 -19.78 -11.87
N LEU A 136 9.80 -19.84 -10.60
CA LEU A 136 8.88 -19.73 -9.49
C LEU A 136 8.22 -18.35 -9.43
N TRP A 137 8.96 -17.27 -9.72
CA TRP A 137 8.42 -15.92 -9.77
C TRP A 137 7.36 -15.78 -10.87
N ASN A 138 7.64 -16.27 -12.07
CA ASN A 138 6.72 -16.22 -13.20
C ASN A 138 5.50 -17.11 -12.99
N PHE A 139 5.67 -18.27 -12.35
CA PHE A 139 4.57 -19.12 -11.93
C PHE A 139 3.57 -18.35 -11.06
N TYR A 140 4.01 -17.69 -10.00
CA TYR A 140 3.10 -16.90 -9.16
C TYR A 140 2.47 -15.74 -9.92
N ARG A 141 3.19 -15.08 -10.80
CA ARG A 141 2.60 -14.02 -11.64
C ARG A 141 1.49 -14.56 -12.55
N GLY A 142 1.69 -15.71 -13.17
CA GLY A 142 0.65 -16.36 -13.96
C GLY A 142 -0.57 -16.74 -13.11
N LYS A 143 -0.34 -17.31 -11.93
CA LYS A 143 -1.41 -17.66 -10.99
C LYS A 143 -2.22 -16.45 -10.53
N MET A 144 -1.62 -15.27 -10.41
CA MET A 144 -2.37 -14.04 -10.12
C MET A 144 -3.35 -13.67 -11.24
N GLU A 145 -3.00 -13.91 -12.50
CA GLU A 145 -3.92 -13.71 -13.63
C GLU A 145 -5.11 -14.69 -13.59
N GLU A 146 -4.93 -15.83 -12.96
CA GLU A 146 -5.98 -16.85 -12.71
C GLU A 146 -6.85 -16.50 -11.47
N GLY A 147 -6.51 -15.45 -10.71
CA GLY A 147 -7.30 -14.97 -9.56
C GLY A 147 -6.74 -15.35 -8.19
N TYR A 148 -5.50 -15.88 -8.13
CA TYR A 148 -4.78 -16.03 -6.87
C TYR A 148 -4.18 -14.70 -6.41
N GLY A 149 -3.70 -14.65 -5.19
CA GLY A 149 -3.11 -13.45 -4.59
C GLY A 149 -4.12 -12.52 -3.95
N ARG A 150 -3.77 -11.25 -3.91
CA ARG A 150 -4.57 -10.21 -3.26
C ARG A 150 -5.68 -9.72 -4.17
N TYR A 151 -6.93 -9.86 -3.76
CA TYR A 151 -8.08 -9.35 -4.49
C TYR A 151 -9.06 -8.62 -3.56
N LYS A 152 -9.86 -7.73 -4.15
CA LYS A 152 -10.86 -6.95 -3.42
C LYS A 152 -12.16 -7.72 -3.30
N GLN A 153 -12.63 -7.91 -2.07
CA GLN A 153 -13.92 -8.52 -1.77
C GLN A 153 -14.77 -7.53 -0.97
N GLY A 154 -15.69 -6.84 -1.63
CA GLY A 154 -16.45 -5.74 -1.03
C GLY A 154 -15.54 -4.56 -0.67
N THR A 155 -15.47 -4.21 0.61
CA THR A 155 -14.58 -3.17 1.15
C THR A 155 -13.22 -3.70 1.61
N LEU A 156 -13.05 -5.02 1.64
CA LEU A 156 -11.87 -5.71 2.13
C LEU A 156 -10.97 -6.18 1.00
N TYR A 157 -9.72 -6.41 1.36
CA TYR A 157 -8.82 -7.24 0.56
C TYR A 157 -8.67 -8.60 1.21
N VAL A 158 -8.67 -9.63 0.38
CA VAL A 158 -8.47 -11.02 0.77
C VAL A 158 -7.28 -11.55 0.01
N ILE A 159 -6.51 -12.43 0.62
CA ILE A 159 -5.37 -13.08 -0.02
C ILE A 159 -5.74 -14.55 -0.22
N ASN A 160 -5.68 -14.98 -1.46
CA ASN A 160 -5.90 -16.36 -1.88
C ASN A 160 -4.56 -16.94 -2.33
N GLU A 161 -3.96 -17.79 -1.50
CA GLU A 161 -2.69 -18.40 -1.83
C GLU A 161 -2.86 -19.58 -2.78
N VAL A 162 -1.84 -19.84 -3.59
CA VAL A 162 -1.80 -20.97 -4.52
C VAL A 162 -1.62 -22.26 -3.71
N PRO A 163 -2.58 -23.21 -3.78
CA PRO A 163 -2.44 -24.48 -3.08
C PRO A 163 -1.35 -25.35 -3.72
N TYR A 164 -0.79 -26.27 -2.94
CA TYR A 164 0.37 -27.06 -3.36
C TYR A 164 0.11 -27.93 -4.60
N ASP A 165 -1.10 -28.43 -4.77
CA ASP A 165 -1.51 -29.25 -5.91
C ASP A 165 -1.62 -28.50 -7.25
N GLU A 166 -1.51 -27.16 -7.20
CA GLU A 166 -1.43 -26.31 -8.39
C GLU A 166 0.01 -26.07 -8.87
N TYR A 167 1.02 -26.53 -8.13
CA TYR A 167 2.41 -26.36 -8.55
C TYR A 167 2.77 -27.38 -9.63
N GLU A 168 3.36 -26.90 -10.69
CA GLU A 168 3.81 -27.68 -11.83
C GLU A 168 5.16 -28.36 -11.52
N ASP A 169 5.38 -29.55 -12.04
CA ASP A 169 6.58 -30.35 -11.75
C ASP A 169 7.88 -29.67 -12.19
N ASP A 170 7.85 -28.89 -13.27
CA ASP A 170 8.97 -28.10 -13.77
C ASP A 170 9.32 -26.97 -12.81
N VAL A 171 8.33 -26.26 -12.28
CA VAL A 171 8.52 -25.21 -11.24
C VAL A 171 9.12 -25.82 -9.97
N ILE A 172 8.56 -26.97 -9.52
CA ILE A 172 9.08 -27.68 -8.33
C ILE A 172 10.55 -28.08 -8.52
N SER A 173 10.91 -28.54 -9.71
CA SER A 173 12.28 -28.96 -10.00
C SER A 173 13.30 -27.84 -9.85
N THR A 174 12.92 -26.60 -10.22
CA THR A 174 13.82 -25.43 -10.10
C THR A 174 14.10 -25.03 -8.65
N ILE A 175 13.16 -25.29 -7.75
CA ILE A 175 13.31 -24.91 -6.32
C ILE A 175 14.55 -25.58 -5.71
N HIS A 176 14.86 -26.80 -6.14
CA HIS A 176 16.01 -27.56 -5.63
C HIS A 176 17.37 -26.98 -6.06
N GLU A 177 17.39 -26.08 -7.03
CA GLU A 177 18.62 -25.41 -7.48
C GLU A 177 18.98 -24.18 -6.63
N TYR A 178 18.09 -23.79 -5.73
CA TYR A 178 18.20 -22.59 -4.92
C TYR A 178 18.38 -22.94 -3.43
N SER A 179 19.39 -22.34 -2.81
CA SER A 179 19.81 -22.67 -1.45
C SER A 179 18.93 -22.03 -0.39
N THR A 180 18.28 -20.92 -0.70
CA THR A 180 17.55 -20.10 0.27
C THR A 180 16.10 -19.89 -0.16
N ALA A 181 15.17 -20.08 0.78
CA ALA A 181 13.76 -19.80 0.61
C ALA A 181 13.37 -18.52 1.37
N ILE A 182 12.78 -17.57 0.66
CA ILE A 182 12.14 -16.39 1.24
C ILE A 182 10.64 -16.61 1.18
N VAL A 183 9.97 -16.66 2.34
CA VAL A 183 8.53 -16.89 2.43
C VAL A 183 7.86 -15.59 2.85
N ASN A 184 7.18 -14.94 1.91
CA ASN A 184 6.54 -13.66 2.12
C ASN A 184 5.06 -13.84 2.52
N ILE A 185 4.80 -13.89 3.82
CA ILE A 185 3.46 -14.08 4.36
C ILE A 185 2.75 -12.73 4.40
N ALA A 186 1.82 -12.54 3.48
CA ALA A 186 0.95 -11.37 3.46
C ALA A 186 -0.31 -11.61 4.30
N ARG A 187 -0.75 -10.59 5.03
CA ARG A 187 -2.05 -10.52 5.71
C ARG A 187 -2.63 -9.14 5.47
N ASP A 188 -3.90 -9.09 5.16
CA ASP A 188 -4.58 -7.82 4.93
C ASP A 188 -5.78 -7.69 5.86
N SER A 189 -5.88 -6.52 6.48
CA SER A 189 -7.05 -6.09 7.23
C SER A 189 -7.32 -4.64 6.88
N GLY A 190 -8.54 -4.17 7.06
CA GLY A 190 -8.90 -2.81 6.71
C GLY A 190 -9.60 -2.11 7.85
N GLU A 191 -9.75 -0.80 7.72
CA GLU A 191 -10.54 0.01 8.64
C GLU A 191 -11.98 -0.51 8.71
N GLY A 192 -12.44 -0.85 9.92
CA GLY A 192 -13.74 -1.46 10.13
C GLY A 192 -13.87 -2.94 9.73
N ALA A 193 -12.74 -3.61 9.47
CA ALA A 193 -12.72 -4.99 9.02
C ALA A 193 -11.56 -5.79 9.61
N ASP A 194 -11.90 -6.79 10.38
CA ASP A 194 -10.96 -7.73 10.98
C ASP A 194 -10.68 -8.94 10.08
N LEU A 195 -9.52 -9.56 10.29
CA LEU A 195 -9.25 -10.89 9.75
C LEU A 195 -10.27 -11.88 10.33
N THR A 196 -10.98 -12.57 9.47
CA THR A 196 -11.93 -13.61 9.90
C THR A 196 -11.20 -14.84 10.44
N ALA A 197 -11.86 -15.64 11.28
CA ALA A 197 -11.26 -16.87 11.81
C ALA A 197 -10.90 -17.89 10.71
N SER A 198 -11.54 -17.82 9.55
CA SER A 198 -11.26 -18.63 8.37
C SER A 198 -10.04 -18.17 7.56
N SER A 199 -9.52 -16.98 7.84
CA SER A 199 -8.31 -16.44 7.20
C SER A 199 -7.04 -16.57 8.07
N ARG A 200 -7.13 -17.39 9.15
CA ARG A 200 -6.02 -17.67 10.06
C ARG A 200 -5.28 -18.94 9.69
#